data_bfe6e8cae24972111c49ff1dd132d8ca
#
_entry.id   bfe6e8cae24972111c49ff1dd132d8ca
#
_cell.length_a   1.000
_cell.length_b   1.000
_cell.length_c   1.000
_cell.angle_alpha   90.00
_cell.angle_beta   90.00
_cell.angle_gamma   90.00
#
_symmetry.space_group_name_H-M   'P 1'
#
loop_
_entity.id
_entity.type
_entity.pdbx_description
1 polymer ?
#
loop_
_entity_poly.entity_id
_entity_poly.type
_entity_poly.pdbx_seq_one_letter_code
_entity_poly.pdbx_strand_id
1 'polypeptide(L)'
;MTTPDPRAERLLRLLGLGFRARQVLIGVDQVRAALQAGTVVCVVVAADVSPRAREKVVRLAAGRGVPLLPGPSAEAIGARLGRPGIMVAGVLDRALAHGLAEASRGGAPMEA
;
A
#
# COMPACT_ATOMS: atom_id res chain seq x y z
N MET A 1 -9.28 -22.74 -8.98
CA MET A 1 -9.17 -21.27 -8.96
C MET A 1 -9.32 -20.75 -7.54
N THR A 2 -8.47 -19.85 -7.16
CA THR A 2 -8.44 -19.34 -5.81
C THR A 2 -9.43 -18.19 -5.64
N THR A 3 -10.25 -18.25 -4.60
CA THR A 3 -11.14 -17.15 -4.26
C THR A 3 -10.30 -16.01 -3.69
N PRO A 4 -10.50 -14.78 -4.12
CA PRO A 4 -9.73 -13.67 -3.55
C PRO A 4 -10.03 -13.52 -2.07
N ASP A 5 -8.99 -13.22 -1.31
CA ASP A 5 -9.13 -12.90 0.10
C ASP A 5 -9.96 -11.61 0.22
N PRO A 6 -11.07 -11.61 0.98
CA PRO A 6 -11.88 -10.40 1.11
C PRO A 6 -11.10 -9.19 1.62
N ARG A 7 -10.10 -9.42 2.47
CA ARG A 7 -9.25 -8.33 2.96
C ARG A 7 -8.42 -7.75 1.83
N ALA A 8 -7.81 -8.63 1.04
CA ALA A 8 -7.02 -8.17 -0.10
C ALA A 8 -7.89 -7.44 -1.10
N GLU A 9 -9.09 -7.94 -1.34
CA GLU A 9 -10.00 -7.31 -2.30
C GLU A 9 -10.42 -5.92 -1.82
N ARG A 10 -10.70 -5.77 -0.53
CA ARG A 10 -11.07 -4.47 0.02
C ARG A 10 -9.91 -3.48 -0.09
N LEU A 11 -8.71 -3.93 0.26
CA LEU A 11 -7.51 -3.10 0.16
C LEU A 11 -7.27 -2.68 -1.27
N LEU A 12 -7.39 -3.62 -2.22
CA LEU A 12 -7.19 -3.32 -3.63
C LEU A 12 -8.22 -2.31 -4.15
N ARG A 13 -9.47 -2.43 -3.71
CA ARG A 13 -10.50 -1.49 -4.12
C ARG A 13 -10.18 -0.08 -3.64
N LEU A 14 -9.76 0.04 -2.39
CA LEU A 14 -9.40 1.34 -1.83
C LEU A 14 -8.18 1.92 -2.53
N LEU A 15 -7.18 1.10 -2.83
CA LEU A 15 -6.01 1.57 -3.56
C LEU A 15 -6.40 2.07 -4.95
N GLY A 16 -7.27 1.32 -5.64
CA GLY A 16 -7.72 1.72 -6.96
C GLY A 16 -8.45 3.05 -6.95
N LEU A 17 -9.35 3.23 -5.97
CA LEU A 17 -10.07 4.49 -5.83
C LEU A 17 -9.10 5.63 -5.55
N GLY A 18 -8.17 5.41 -4.62
CA GLY A 18 -7.20 6.44 -4.26
C GLY A 18 -6.27 6.80 -5.42
N PHE A 19 -5.90 5.80 -6.20
CA PHE A 19 -5.02 6.04 -7.35
C PHE A 19 -5.74 6.92 -8.38
N ARG A 20 -6.99 6.62 -8.66
CA ARG A 20 -7.77 7.43 -9.60
C ARG A 20 -8.00 8.84 -9.08
N ALA A 21 -8.09 8.99 -7.76
CA ALA A 21 -8.26 10.30 -7.13
C ALA A 21 -6.93 11.02 -6.92
N ARG A 22 -5.82 10.45 -7.40
CA ARG A 22 -4.49 11.02 -7.28
C ARG A 22 -4.03 11.14 -5.83
N GLN A 23 -4.48 10.23 -4.99
CA GLN A 23 -4.10 10.18 -3.59
C GLN A 23 -3.15 9.02 -3.31
N VAL A 24 -2.70 8.32 -4.34
CA VAL A 24 -1.78 7.19 -4.22
C VAL A 24 -0.66 7.35 -5.24
N LEU A 25 0.57 7.25 -4.75
CA LEU A 25 1.77 7.22 -5.59
C LEU A 25 2.26 5.78 -5.69
N ILE A 26 2.80 5.41 -6.82
CA ILE A 26 3.24 4.03 -7.03
C ILE A 26 4.71 4.01 -7.44
N GLY A 27 5.40 2.96 -7.01
CA GLY A 27 6.80 2.76 -7.35
C GLY A 27 7.75 3.27 -6.28
N VAL A 28 8.90 2.60 -6.19
CA VAL A 28 9.86 2.88 -5.13
C VAL A 28 10.36 4.32 -5.16
N ASP A 29 10.70 4.82 -6.36
CA ASP A 29 11.30 6.14 -6.45
C ASP A 29 10.33 7.25 -6.08
N GLN A 30 9.09 7.16 -6.54
CA GLN A 30 8.07 8.15 -6.19
C GLN A 30 7.74 8.13 -4.71
N VAL A 31 7.63 6.92 -4.15
CA VAL A 31 7.30 6.79 -2.73
C VAL A 31 8.44 7.34 -1.88
N ARG A 32 9.69 7.05 -2.24
CA ARG A 32 10.83 7.58 -1.51
C ARG A 32 10.86 9.12 -1.53
N ALA A 33 10.67 9.70 -2.71
CA ALA A 33 10.67 11.15 -2.83
C ALA A 33 9.58 11.77 -1.95
N ALA A 34 8.39 11.19 -1.96
CA ALA A 34 7.27 11.70 -1.17
C ALA A 34 7.50 11.49 0.33
N LEU A 35 8.12 10.38 0.72
CA LEU A 35 8.50 10.17 2.11
C LEU A 35 9.47 11.25 2.57
N GLN A 36 10.45 11.56 1.75
CA GLN A 36 11.42 12.62 2.06
C GLN A 36 10.74 13.98 2.17
N ALA A 37 9.73 14.21 1.36
CA ALA A 37 8.98 15.46 1.38
C ALA A 37 7.96 15.53 2.52
N GLY A 38 7.72 14.41 3.20
CA GLY A 38 6.79 14.39 4.33
C GLY A 38 5.33 14.38 3.94
N THR A 39 4.99 13.95 2.73
CA THR A 39 3.61 14.00 2.25
C THR A 39 2.89 12.66 2.33
N VAL A 40 3.59 11.56 2.60
CA VAL A 40 3.02 10.22 2.66
C VAL A 40 2.56 9.91 4.08
N VAL A 41 1.33 9.42 4.22
CA VAL A 41 0.78 9.08 5.53
C VAL A 41 0.80 7.58 5.83
N CYS A 42 0.91 6.75 4.80
CA CYS A 42 1.18 5.31 4.99
C CYS A 42 1.69 4.73 3.68
N VAL A 43 2.32 3.55 3.76
CA VAL A 43 2.84 2.86 2.58
C VAL A 43 2.31 1.44 2.57
N VAL A 44 1.75 1.01 1.45
CA VAL A 44 1.35 -0.38 1.25
C VAL A 44 2.49 -1.10 0.57
N VAL A 45 2.90 -2.24 1.13
CA VAL A 45 4.03 -3.01 0.64
C VAL A 45 3.52 -4.35 0.13
N ALA A 46 3.88 -4.70 -1.11
CA ALA A 46 3.45 -5.98 -1.70
C ALA A 46 4.01 -7.15 -0.91
N ALA A 47 3.24 -8.25 -0.89
CA ALA A 47 3.66 -9.44 -0.16
C ALA A 47 4.97 -10.01 -0.68
N ASP A 48 5.22 -9.87 -1.98
CA ASP A 48 6.42 -10.38 -2.64
C ASP A 48 7.41 -9.27 -3.00
N VAL A 49 7.40 -8.18 -2.23
CA VAL A 49 8.33 -7.07 -2.46
C VAL A 49 9.76 -7.59 -2.40
N SER A 50 10.60 -7.11 -3.34
CA SER A 50 12.01 -7.52 -3.33
C SER A 50 12.71 -6.98 -2.08
N PRO A 51 13.72 -7.68 -1.57
CA PRO A 51 14.45 -7.18 -0.40
C PRO A 51 15.03 -5.79 -0.63
N ARG A 52 15.49 -5.53 -1.83
CA ARG A 52 16.09 -4.24 -2.15
C ARG A 52 15.07 -3.12 -2.11
N ALA A 53 13.90 -3.33 -2.71
CA ALA A 53 12.83 -2.34 -2.70
C ALA A 53 12.33 -2.11 -1.28
N ARG A 54 12.16 -3.20 -0.53
CA ARG A 54 11.71 -3.12 0.83
C ARG A 54 12.67 -2.29 1.69
N GLU A 55 13.95 -2.55 1.58
CA GLU A 55 14.93 -1.84 2.38
C GLU A 55 14.93 -0.34 2.08
N LYS A 56 14.82 0.02 0.81
CA LYS A 56 14.80 1.43 0.41
C LYS A 56 13.65 2.20 1.03
N VAL A 57 12.52 1.54 1.22
CA VAL A 57 11.31 2.19 1.70
C VAL A 57 11.17 2.06 3.22
N VAL A 58 11.48 0.89 3.77
CA VAL A 58 11.26 0.62 5.19
C VAL A 58 12.04 1.56 6.08
N ARG A 59 13.33 1.71 5.79
CA ARG A 59 14.19 2.56 6.62
C ARG A 59 13.71 4.00 6.62
N LEU A 60 13.36 4.50 5.44
CA LEU A 60 12.92 5.88 5.31
C LEU A 60 11.57 6.10 5.98
N ALA A 61 10.65 5.15 5.80
CA ALA A 61 9.34 5.25 6.43
C ALA A 61 9.46 5.22 7.94
N ALA A 62 10.30 4.33 8.47
CA ALA A 62 10.52 4.25 9.90
C ALA A 62 11.05 5.56 10.46
N GLY A 63 12.01 6.17 9.76
CA GLY A 63 12.56 7.45 10.19
C GLY A 63 11.56 8.59 10.17
N ARG A 64 10.50 8.44 9.41
CA ARG A 64 9.46 9.46 9.31
C ARG A 64 8.21 9.12 10.11
N GLY A 65 8.22 7.98 10.82
CA GLY A 65 7.06 7.56 11.58
C GLY A 65 5.87 7.18 10.70
N VAL A 66 6.13 6.76 9.46
CA VAL A 66 5.08 6.40 8.52
C VAL A 66 4.85 4.90 8.58
N PRO A 67 3.61 4.44 8.85
CA PRO A 67 3.35 3.01 8.97
C PRO A 67 3.42 2.30 7.62
N LEU A 68 3.87 1.04 7.66
CA LEU A 68 3.89 0.16 6.52
C LEU A 68 2.76 -0.84 6.66
N LEU A 69 1.96 -1.00 5.62
CA LEU A 69 0.83 -1.92 5.62
C LEU A 69 1.12 -3.08 4.67
N PRO A 70 0.96 -4.33 5.12
CA PRO A 70 1.14 -5.46 4.21
C PRO A 70 0.01 -5.53 3.21
N GLY A 71 0.35 -5.77 1.96
CA GLY A 71 -0.62 -5.88 0.89
C GLY A 71 -0.55 -7.22 0.20
N PRO A 72 -1.36 -7.41 -0.86
CA PRO A 72 -1.27 -8.61 -1.67
C PRO A 72 -0.03 -8.56 -2.57
N SER A 73 0.04 -9.44 -3.56
CA SER A 73 1.19 -9.51 -4.44
C SER A 73 1.33 -8.26 -5.29
N ALA A 74 2.56 -8.01 -5.75
CA ALA A 74 2.81 -6.89 -6.65
C ALA A 74 1.99 -7.01 -7.92
N GLU A 75 1.81 -8.23 -8.42
CA GLU A 75 1.00 -8.45 -9.60
C GLU A 75 -0.47 -8.08 -9.36
N ALA A 76 -1.01 -8.45 -8.22
CA ALA A 76 -2.40 -8.15 -7.90
C ALA A 76 -2.62 -6.64 -7.77
N ILE A 77 -1.69 -5.95 -7.13
CA ILE A 77 -1.79 -4.49 -7.01
C ILE A 77 -1.71 -3.85 -8.40
N GLY A 78 -0.74 -4.29 -9.20
CA GLY A 78 -0.57 -3.74 -10.54
C GLY A 78 -1.78 -3.96 -11.42
N ALA A 79 -2.36 -5.17 -11.36
CA ALA A 79 -3.55 -5.47 -12.16
C ALA A 79 -4.70 -4.54 -11.83
N ARG A 80 -4.90 -4.26 -10.54
CA ARG A 80 -6.00 -3.40 -10.12
C ARG A 80 -5.78 -1.95 -10.57
N LEU A 81 -4.53 -1.49 -10.59
CA LEU A 81 -4.22 -0.12 -10.96
C LEU A 81 -3.89 0.05 -12.44
N GLY A 82 -3.91 -1.05 -13.20
CA GLY A 82 -3.65 -0.98 -14.64
C GLY A 82 -2.18 -0.79 -14.98
N ARG A 83 -1.29 -1.32 -14.14
CA ARG A 83 0.16 -1.21 -14.32
C ARG A 83 0.82 -2.57 -14.17
N PRO A 84 2.01 -2.77 -14.73
CA PRO A 84 2.78 -3.98 -14.39
C PRO A 84 3.13 -3.94 -12.92
N GLY A 85 3.52 -5.02 -12.32
CA GLY A 85 3.69 -5.18 -10.90
C GLY A 85 4.08 -3.94 -10.10
N ILE A 86 3.39 -3.71 -8.99
CA ILE A 86 3.63 -2.57 -8.10
C ILE A 86 4.04 -3.10 -6.74
N MET A 87 5.27 -2.83 -6.34
CA MET A 87 5.80 -3.34 -5.08
C MET A 87 5.47 -2.45 -3.88
N VAL A 88 5.38 -1.15 -4.09
CA VAL A 88 5.06 -0.22 -3.01
C VAL A 88 4.11 0.86 -3.53
N ALA A 89 3.22 1.30 -2.65
CA ALA A 89 2.26 2.37 -2.96
C ALA A 89 2.21 3.31 -1.77
N GLY A 90 2.45 4.59 -2.02
CA GLY A 90 2.40 5.61 -0.98
C GLY A 90 1.06 6.31 -0.97
N VAL A 91 0.48 6.47 0.21
CA VAL A 91 -0.86 7.03 0.37
C VAL A 91 -0.75 8.43 0.93
N LEU A 92 -1.45 9.36 0.30
CA LEU A 92 -1.36 10.79 0.65
C LEU A 92 -2.53 11.27 1.49
N ASP A 93 -3.63 10.55 1.49
CA ASP A 93 -4.86 10.96 2.16
C ASP A 93 -5.07 10.18 3.45
N ARG A 94 -5.36 10.88 4.55
CA ARG A 94 -5.48 10.24 5.87
C ARG A 94 -6.71 9.33 5.96
N ALA A 95 -7.83 9.74 5.39
CA ALA A 95 -9.03 8.90 5.44
C ALA A 95 -8.82 7.62 4.66
N LEU A 96 -8.17 7.72 3.49
CA LEU A 96 -7.83 6.54 2.71
C LEU A 96 -6.88 5.64 3.49
N ALA A 97 -5.86 6.22 4.12
CA ALA A 97 -4.90 5.47 4.91
C ALA A 97 -5.59 4.71 6.04
N HIS A 98 -6.55 5.34 6.70
CA HIS A 98 -7.30 4.70 7.78
C HIS A 98 -8.06 3.48 7.26
N GLY A 99 -8.76 3.63 6.13
CA GLY A 99 -9.48 2.51 5.54
C GLY A 99 -8.58 1.38 5.11
N LEU A 100 -7.42 1.72 4.55
CA LEU A 100 -6.43 0.72 4.15
C LEU A 100 -5.87 -0.02 5.36
N ALA A 101 -5.61 0.70 6.45
CA ALA A 101 -5.10 0.07 7.67
C ALA A 101 -6.10 -0.92 8.23
N GLU A 102 -7.38 -0.57 8.21
CA GLU A 102 -8.42 -1.49 8.68
C GLU A 102 -8.50 -2.73 7.78
N ALA A 103 -8.45 -2.54 6.47
CA ALA A 103 -8.48 -3.66 5.54
C ALA A 103 -7.25 -4.55 5.73
N SER A 104 -6.09 -3.94 5.97
CA SER A 104 -4.85 -4.67 6.15
C SER A 104 -4.87 -5.52 7.43
N ARG A 105 -5.49 -5.04 8.48
CA ARG A 105 -5.64 -5.80 9.73
C ARG A 105 -6.65 -6.93 9.59
N GLY A 106 -7.25 -7.02 8.46
CA GLY A 106 -8.13 -8.11 8.18
C GLY A 106 -9.53 -7.90 8.64
N GLY A 107 -9.86 -6.73 9.07
CA GLY A 107 -11.18 -6.49 9.56
C GLY A 107 -11.58 -7.53 10.58
N ALA A 108 -10.65 -8.06 11.24
CA ALA A 108 -10.88 -9.18 12.09
C ALA A 108 -11.92 -8.88 13.08
N PRO A 109 -12.60 -9.36 13.19
CA PRO A 109 -13.26 -9.12 13.93
C PRO A 109 -13.26 -9.54 15.18
N MET A 110 -13.19 -9.39 15.01
CA MET A 110 -13.25 -9.60 15.62
C MET A 110 -13.38 -10.02 16.40
N GLU A 111 -13.49 -10.16 16.68
CA GLU A 111 -13.50 -10.53 17.16
C GLU A 111 -13.59 -10.62 17.80
N ALA A 112 -13.81 -10.68 18.13
CA ALA A 112 -13.86 -10.70 18.68
C ALA A 112 -13.90 -10.96 19.13
#